data_77e1042477d7082b3e2ab2c8afcfece2
#
_entry.id   77e1042477d7082b3e2ab2c8afcfece2
#
_cell.length_a   1.000
_cell.length_b   1.000
_cell.length_c   1.000
_cell.angle_alpha   90.00
_cell.angle_beta   90.00
_cell.angle_gamma   90.00
#
_symmetry.space_group_name_H-M   'P 1'
#
loop_
_entity.id
_entity.type
_entity.pdbx_description
1 polymer ?
#
loop_
_entity_poly.entity_id
_entity_poly.type
_entity_poly.pdbx_seq_one_letter_code
_entity_poly.pdbx_strand_id
1 'polypeptide(L)'
;WYGWRAAFFVVGGPGIVIALLVRFTLKEPSRGHADGASAQQVAAAAPGFMEVWKLLWAQKSFRHIAFGCATAAFSGYAGVTWIPAFLIRSFQMTPGEIGTWLALIIGFVGGAGTYVTGWLADRYGKGDVRWNLWVVAIIMFLCFPFSVGMYLSSDKYWALAMFLLPAFAGAAYIGPALAMTQGLVTLRM
;
A
#
# COMPACT_ATOMS: atom_id res chain seq x y z
N TRP A 1 -19.55 -17.03 -18.66
CA TRP A 1 -18.65 -17.72 -19.40
C TRP A 1 -17.90 -18.82 -18.62
N TYR A 2 -16.69 -18.72 -18.13
CA TYR A 2 -15.99 -19.85 -17.45
C TYR A 2 -16.30 -19.98 -15.94
N GLY A 3 -17.21 -19.17 -15.39
CA GLY A 3 -17.59 -19.17 -13.98
C GLY A 3 -16.50 -18.61 -13.04
N TRP A 4 -16.89 -18.33 -11.80
CA TRP A 4 -16.00 -17.75 -10.79
C TRP A 4 -14.79 -18.62 -10.44
N ARG A 5 -14.90 -19.95 -10.59
CA ARG A 5 -13.79 -20.89 -10.32
C ARG A 5 -12.63 -20.70 -11.27
N ALA A 6 -12.89 -20.42 -12.55
CA ALA A 6 -11.84 -20.19 -13.54
C ALA A 6 -11.01 -18.96 -13.22
N ALA A 7 -11.61 -17.91 -12.63
CA ALA A 7 -10.87 -16.73 -12.20
C ALA A 7 -9.77 -17.06 -11.17
N PHE A 8 -10.05 -17.96 -10.23
CA PHE A 8 -9.05 -18.39 -9.25
C PHE A 8 -7.90 -19.18 -9.89
N PHE A 9 -8.19 -20.04 -10.88
CA PHE A 9 -7.13 -20.76 -11.59
C PHE A 9 -6.26 -19.83 -12.44
N VAL A 10 -6.88 -18.85 -13.11
CA VAL A 10 -6.15 -17.87 -13.94
C VAL A 10 -5.28 -16.94 -13.09
N VAL A 11 -5.74 -16.52 -11.93
CA VAL A 11 -4.97 -15.64 -11.03
C VAL A 11 -3.98 -16.45 -10.18
N GLY A 12 -4.36 -17.62 -9.71
CA GLY A 12 -3.52 -18.46 -8.85
C GLY A 12 -2.42 -19.21 -9.59
N GLY A 13 -2.67 -19.63 -10.84
CA GLY A 13 -1.71 -20.37 -11.64
C GLY A 13 -0.35 -19.67 -11.81
N PRO A 14 -0.31 -18.41 -12.27
CA PRO A 14 0.93 -17.63 -12.33
C PRO A 14 1.64 -17.50 -10.99
N GLY A 15 0.88 -17.40 -9.88
CA GLY A 15 1.43 -17.37 -8.53
C GLY A 15 2.22 -18.62 -8.17
N ILE A 16 1.75 -19.81 -8.55
CA ILE A 16 2.46 -21.09 -8.35
C ILE A 16 3.76 -21.10 -9.16
N VAL A 17 3.72 -20.65 -10.43
CA VAL A 17 4.91 -20.59 -11.28
C VAL A 17 5.96 -19.67 -10.67
N ILE A 18 5.55 -18.47 -10.21
CA ILE A 18 6.44 -17.50 -9.55
C ILE A 18 7.01 -18.10 -8.25
N ALA A 19 6.20 -18.77 -7.44
CA ALA A 19 6.66 -19.41 -6.21
C ALA A 19 7.73 -20.48 -6.48
N LEU A 20 7.56 -21.29 -7.52
CA LEU A 20 8.55 -22.27 -7.94
C LEU A 20 9.84 -21.59 -8.45
N LEU A 21 9.72 -20.54 -9.27
CA LEU A 21 10.86 -19.78 -9.73
C LEU A 21 11.65 -19.19 -8.55
N VAL A 22 10.97 -18.54 -7.61
CA VAL A 22 11.61 -17.99 -6.39
C VAL A 22 12.33 -19.08 -5.62
N ARG A 23 11.69 -20.23 -5.38
CA ARG A 23 12.28 -21.34 -4.62
C ARG A 23 13.55 -21.90 -5.27
N PHE A 24 13.62 -21.95 -6.60
CA PHE A 24 14.76 -22.54 -7.30
C PHE A 24 15.84 -21.53 -7.69
N THR A 25 15.52 -20.23 -7.76
CA THR A 25 16.45 -19.18 -8.19
C THR A 25 17.01 -18.34 -7.04
N LEU A 26 16.22 -18.10 -5.99
CA LEU A 26 16.65 -17.27 -4.87
C LEU A 26 17.27 -18.11 -3.75
N LYS A 27 18.51 -17.79 -3.42
CA LYS A 27 19.15 -18.26 -2.19
C LYS A 27 18.78 -17.31 -1.07
N GLU A 28 18.32 -17.87 0.06
CA GLU A 28 18.03 -17.07 1.24
C GLU A 28 19.32 -16.43 1.77
N PRO A 29 19.41 -15.08 1.83
CA PRO A 29 20.57 -14.42 2.40
C PRO A 29 20.65 -14.68 3.90
N SER A 30 21.88 -14.72 4.46
CA SER A 30 22.05 -14.86 5.89
C SER A 30 21.39 -13.66 6.62
N ARG A 31 20.76 -13.94 7.77
CA ARG A 31 20.13 -12.91 8.60
C ARG A 31 21.09 -11.75 8.88
N GLY A 32 20.61 -10.51 8.72
CA GLY A 32 21.40 -9.31 8.99
C GLY A 32 22.45 -8.95 7.93
N HIS A 33 22.57 -9.74 6.84
CA HIS A 33 23.56 -9.47 5.80
C HIS A 33 23.34 -8.12 5.10
N ALA A 34 22.10 -7.76 4.84
CA ALA A 34 21.76 -6.47 4.21
C ALA A 34 22.01 -5.25 5.13
N ASP A 35 21.93 -5.45 6.43
CA ASP A 35 22.08 -4.38 7.43
C ASP A 35 23.52 -4.30 8.01
N GLY A 36 24.44 -5.11 7.52
CA GLY A 36 25.83 -5.18 8.02
C GLY A 36 25.93 -5.65 9.48
N ALA A 37 24.91 -6.35 9.98
CA ALA A 37 24.89 -6.83 11.37
C ALA A 37 26.02 -7.83 11.64
N SER A 38 26.73 -7.66 12.77
CA SER A 38 27.74 -8.63 13.20
C SER A 38 27.07 -9.95 13.60
N ALA A 39 27.82 -11.07 13.47
CA ALA A 39 27.32 -12.39 13.88
C ALA A 39 26.87 -12.42 15.36
N GLN A 40 27.48 -11.61 16.22
CA GLN A 40 27.11 -11.47 17.62
C GLN A 40 25.76 -10.73 17.81
N GLN A 41 25.44 -9.76 16.96
CA GLN A 41 24.15 -9.07 16.98
C GLN A 41 23.03 -9.98 16.50
N VAL A 42 23.30 -10.84 15.53
CA VAL A 42 22.34 -11.83 15.01
C VAL A 42 22.11 -12.99 16.00
N ALA A 43 23.16 -13.38 16.75
CA ALA A 43 23.09 -14.45 17.75
C ALA A 43 22.41 -14.03 19.07
N ALA A 44 22.21 -12.73 19.30
CA ALA A 44 21.49 -12.26 20.48
C ALA A 44 20.03 -12.73 20.44
N ALA A 45 19.52 -13.21 21.57
CA ALA A 45 18.12 -13.65 21.67
C ALA A 45 17.18 -12.51 21.25
N ALA A 46 16.22 -12.83 20.39
CA ALA A 46 15.20 -11.87 19.97
C ALA A 46 14.40 -11.41 21.21
N PRO A 47 14.13 -10.11 21.35
CA PRO A 47 13.33 -9.59 22.46
C PRO A 47 11.92 -10.16 22.43
N GLY A 48 11.31 -10.31 23.61
CA GLY A 48 9.94 -10.81 23.73
C GLY A 48 8.94 -9.85 23.09
N PHE A 49 7.85 -10.41 22.54
CA PHE A 49 6.78 -9.62 21.91
C PHE A 49 6.31 -8.44 22.76
N MET A 50 6.11 -8.64 24.06
CA MET A 50 5.63 -7.59 24.96
C MET A 50 6.65 -6.46 25.17
N GLU A 51 7.93 -6.79 25.11
CA GLU A 51 9.03 -5.81 25.22
C GLU A 51 9.05 -4.91 23.97
N VAL A 52 8.99 -5.51 22.78
CA VAL A 52 8.91 -4.79 21.50
C VAL A 52 7.66 -3.91 21.45
N TRP A 53 6.50 -4.46 21.86
CA TRP A 53 5.25 -3.72 21.89
C TRP A 53 5.33 -2.49 22.80
N LYS A 54 5.81 -2.64 24.03
CA LYS A 54 5.98 -1.53 24.98
C LYS A 54 6.92 -0.46 24.44
N LEU A 55 8.02 -0.88 23.84
CA LEU A 55 9.01 0.04 23.25
C LEU A 55 8.43 0.85 22.09
N LEU A 56 7.75 0.19 21.16
CA LEU A 56 7.11 0.86 20.02
C LEU A 56 6.00 1.81 20.49
N TRP A 57 5.16 1.34 21.41
CA TRP A 57 4.03 2.14 21.90
C TRP A 57 4.44 3.33 22.77
N ALA A 58 5.62 3.28 23.40
CA ALA A 58 6.20 4.41 24.10
C ALA A 58 6.60 5.55 23.15
N GLN A 59 6.92 5.22 21.90
CA GLN A 59 7.34 6.21 20.90
C GLN A 59 6.15 6.96 20.30
N LYS A 60 6.13 8.29 20.46
CA LYS A 60 5.07 9.14 19.88
C LYS A 60 4.97 9.00 18.36
N SER A 61 6.12 8.96 17.67
CA SER A 61 6.18 8.81 16.21
C SER A 61 5.52 7.53 15.73
N PHE A 62 5.77 6.38 16.38
CA PHE A 62 5.12 5.12 16.05
C PHE A 62 3.60 5.20 16.17
N ARG A 63 3.09 5.78 17.27
CA ARG A 63 1.64 5.91 17.47
C ARG A 63 0.98 6.74 16.36
N HIS A 64 1.59 7.88 15.97
CA HIS A 64 1.06 8.71 14.90
C HIS A 64 1.09 7.99 13.54
N ILE A 65 2.16 7.27 13.23
CA ILE A 65 2.25 6.45 12.01
C ILE A 65 1.17 5.35 12.04
N ALA A 66 1.04 4.62 13.14
CA ALA A 66 0.06 3.54 13.29
C ALA A 66 -1.37 4.04 13.10
N PHE A 67 -1.76 5.15 13.74
CA PHE A 67 -3.09 5.75 13.57
C PHE A 67 -3.30 6.29 12.16
N GLY A 68 -2.30 6.92 11.56
CA GLY A 68 -2.36 7.39 10.17
C GLY A 68 -2.57 6.21 9.20
N CYS A 69 -1.79 5.15 9.34
CA CYS A 69 -1.95 3.93 8.54
C CYS A 69 -3.31 3.26 8.75
N ALA A 70 -3.78 3.17 9.98
CA ALA A 70 -5.09 2.59 10.29
C ALA A 70 -6.23 3.37 9.62
N THR A 71 -6.17 4.71 9.67
CA THR A 71 -7.16 5.58 9.01
C THR A 71 -7.09 5.45 7.49
N ALA A 72 -5.89 5.43 6.91
CA ALA A 72 -5.69 5.23 5.48
C ALA A 72 -6.19 3.85 5.01
N ALA A 73 -5.87 2.80 5.76
CA ALA A 73 -6.35 1.45 5.48
C ALA A 73 -7.87 1.35 5.57
N PHE A 74 -8.48 1.94 6.60
CA PHE A 74 -9.93 1.99 6.76
C PHE A 74 -10.60 2.65 5.55
N SER A 75 -10.11 3.82 5.13
CA SER A 75 -10.62 4.53 3.95
C SER A 75 -10.41 3.72 2.66
N GLY A 76 -9.24 3.07 2.50
CA GLY A 76 -8.93 2.23 1.35
C GLY A 76 -9.87 1.03 1.23
N TYR A 77 -10.08 0.28 2.32
CA TYR A 77 -11.01 -0.86 2.33
C TYR A 77 -12.47 -0.43 2.13
N ALA A 78 -12.87 0.71 2.70
CA ALA A 78 -14.19 1.28 2.43
C ALA A 78 -14.34 1.59 0.94
N GLY A 79 -13.33 2.20 0.30
CA GLY A 79 -13.32 2.46 -1.14
C GLY A 79 -13.47 1.19 -1.97
N VAL A 80 -12.64 0.18 -1.72
CA VAL A 80 -12.70 -1.11 -2.45
C VAL A 80 -14.09 -1.75 -2.36
N THR A 81 -14.76 -1.62 -1.21
CA THR A 81 -16.08 -2.22 -0.98
C THR A 81 -17.21 -1.38 -1.60
N TRP A 82 -17.17 -0.07 -1.45
CA TRP A 82 -18.31 0.79 -1.76
C TRP A 82 -18.26 1.44 -3.14
N ILE A 83 -17.08 1.64 -3.74
CA ILE A 83 -16.97 2.22 -5.09
C ILE A 83 -17.72 1.40 -6.15
N PRO A 84 -17.60 0.05 -6.21
CA PRO A 84 -18.40 -0.74 -7.14
C PRO A 84 -19.90 -0.56 -6.93
N ALA A 85 -20.36 -0.57 -5.68
CA ALA A 85 -21.77 -0.37 -5.37
C ALA A 85 -22.27 1.03 -5.75
N PHE A 86 -21.45 2.05 -5.58
CA PHE A 86 -21.73 3.42 -6.04
C PHE A 86 -21.87 3.48 -7.56
N LEU A 87 -20.92 2.89 -8.31
CA LEU A 87 -20.97 2.88 -9.78
C LEU A 87 -22.18 2.15 -10.32
N ILE A 88 -22.59 1.02 -9.69
CA ILE A 88 -23.80 0.31 -10.06
C ILE A 88 -25.04 1.19 -9.83
N ARG A 89 -25.18 1.78 -8.64
CA ARG A 89 -26.38 2.50 -8.22
C ARG A 89 -26.54 3.84 -8.95
N SER A 90 -25.46 4.59 -9.09
CA SER A 90 -25.50 5.94 -9.67
C SER A 90 -25.45 5.96 -11.18
N PHE A 91 -24.72 5.02 -11.80
CA PHE A 91 -24.47 5.03 -13.24
C PHE A 91 -24.97 3.78 -13.98
N GLN A 92 -25.62 2.84 -13.27
CA GLN A 92 -26.17 1.59 -13.84
C GLN A 92 -25.10 0.78 -14.61
N MET A 93 -23.83 0.86 -14.17
CA MET A 93 -22.73 0.13 -14.79
C MET A 93 -22.83 -1.36 -14.51
N THR A 94 -22.49 -2.18 -15.50
CA THR A 94 -22.43 -3.63 -15.30
C THR A 94 -21.21 -4.07 -14.49
N PRO A 95 -21.28 -5.18 -13.73
CA PRO A 95 -20.12 -5.68 -12.97
C PRO A 95 -18.86 -5.91 -13.82
N GLY A 96 -19.03 -6.36 -15.08
CA GLY A 96 -17.91 -6.56 -16.00
C GLY A 96 -17.24 -5.24 -16.40
N GLU A 97 -18.03 -4.21 -16.71
CA GLU A 97 -17.53 -2.87 -17.03
C GLU A 97 -16.78 -2.27 -15.83
N ILE A 98 -17.33 -2.37 -14.63
CA ILE A 98 -16.71 -1.90 -13.40
C ILE A 98 -15.39 -2.63 -13.14
N GLY A 99 -15.38 -3.95 -13.24
CA GLY A 99 -14.19 -4.77 -13.05
C GLY A 99 -13.07 -4.35 -14.01
N THR A 100 -13.38 -4.11 -15.28
CA THR A 100 -12.40 -3.66 -16.28
C THR A 100 -11.83 -2.30 -15.93
N TRP A 101 -12.67 -1.29 -15.67
CA TRP A 101 -12.21 0.05 -15.33
C TRP A 101 -11.41 0.09 -14.04
N LEU A 102 -11.89 -0.57 -12.97
CA LEU A 102 -11.17 -0.59 -11.70
C LEU A 102 -9.85 -1.36 -11.79
N ALA A 103 -9.80 -2.47 -12.56
CA ALA A 103 -8.54 -3.19 -12.77
C ALA A 103 -7.50 -2.32 -13.48
N LEU A 104 -7.89 -1.58 -14.53
CA LEU A 104 -7.00 -0.67 -15.24
C LEU A 104 -6.56 0.49 -14.35
N ILE A 105 -7.49 1.15 -13.69
CA ILE A 105 -7.18 2.33 -12.86
C ILE A 105 -6.34 1.93 -11.65
N ILE A 106 -6.76 0.96 -10.86
CA ILE A 106 -6.05 0.56 -9.64
C ILE A 106 -4.73 -0.12 -10.00
N GLY A 107 -4.70 -0.97 -11.02
CA GLY A 107 -3.50 -1.69 -11.45
C GLY A 107 -2.42 -0.75 -11.98
N PHE A 108 -2.74 0.05 -12.99
CA PHE A 108 -1.73 0.92 -13.62
C PHE A 108 -1.52 2.21 -12.84
N VAL A 109 -2.58 2.94 -12.54
CA VAL A 109 -2.47 4.25 -11.88
C VAL A 109 -2.10 4.09 -10.41
N GLY A 110 -2.70 3.13 -9.70
CA GLY A 110 -2.34 2.81 -8.32
C GLY A 110 -0.91 2.27 -8.20
N GLY A 111 -0.49 1.39 -9.13
CA GLY A 111 0.89 0.90 -9.21
C GLY A 111 1.89 2.03 -9.46
N ALA A 112 1.62 2.91 -10.43
CA ALA A 112 2.43 4.10 -10.69
C ALA A 112 2.49 5.02 -9.48
N GLY A 113 1.36 5.22 -8.79
CA GLY A 113 1.26 6.04 -7.59
C GLY A 113 2.14 5.53 -6.45
N THR A 114 2.11 4.23 -6.19
CA THR A 114 2.96 3.59 -5.19
C THR A 114 4.45 3.79 -5.51
N TYR A 115 4.84 3.56 -6.77
CA TYR A 115 6.22 3.76 -7.22
C TYR A 115 6.68 5.21 -7.11
N VAL A 116 5.89 6.15 -7.65
CA VAL A 116 6.23 7.57 -7.65
C VAL A 116 6.31 8.12 -6.23
N THR A 117 5.37 7.75 -5.36
CA THR A 117 5.38 8.20 -3.96
C THR A 117 6.59 7.65 -3.22
N GLY A 118 6.94 6.38 -3.40
CA GLY A 118 8.16 5.80 -2.84
C GLY A 118 9.41 6.53 -3.32
N TRP A 119 9.53 6.75 -4.63
CA TRP A 119 10.65 7.48 -5.21
C TRP A 119 10.77 8.92 -4.69
N LEU A 120 9.66 9.64 -4.56
CA LEU A 120 9.64 10.99 -3.98
C LEU A 120 10.05 10.98 -2.51
N ALA A 121 9.52 10.03 -1.74
CA ALA A 121 9.85 9.86 -0.34
C ALA A 121 11.36 9.60 -0.15
N ASP A 122 11.94 8.69 -0.93
CA ASP A 122 13.36 8.38 -0.89
C ASP A 122 14.24 9.58 -1.32
N ARG A 123 13.80 10.30 -2.36
CA ARG A 123 14.54 11.46 -2.86
C ARG A 123 14.61 12.60 -1.86
N TYR A 124 13.47 12.97 -1.28
CA TYR A 124 13.39 14.10 -0.33
C TYR A 124 13.74 13.68 1.09
N GLY A 125 13.51 12.41 1.45
CA GLY A 125 13.84 11.84 2.76
C GLY A 125 15.34 11.77 3.06
N LYS A 126 16.21 11.85 2.02
CA LYS A 126 17.68 11.90 2.21
C LYS A 126 18.15 13.13 3.01
N GLY A 127 17.44 14.25 2.90
CA GLY A 127 17.79 15.48 3.62
C GLY A 127 17.09 15.59 4.98
N ASP A 128 15.84 15.19 5.04
CA ASP A 128 15.04 15.17 6.27
C ASP A 128 14.06 13.99 6.22
N VAL A 129 14.22 13.07 7.14
CA VAL A 129 13.40 11.85 7.28
C VAL A 129 11.88 12.14 7.35
N ARG A 130 11.50 13.33 7.81
CA ARG A 130 10.09 13.75 7.87
C ARG A 130 9.41 13.79 6.50
N TRP A 131 10.17 14.00 5.43
CA TRP A 131 9.65 14.03 4.08
C TRP A 131 9.03 12.69 3.62
N ASN A 132 9.45 11.58 4.20
CA ASN A 132 8.82 10.28 3.95
C ASN A 132 7.31 10.30 4.27
N LEU A 133 6.90 11.02 5.30
CA LEU A 133 5.50 11.15 5.69
C LEU A 133 4.82 12.38 5.04
N TRP A 134 5.56 13.49 4.87
CA TRP A 134 5.03 14.69 4.24
C TRP A 134 4.60 14.47 2.79
N VAL A 135 5.40 13.73 2.01
CA VAL A 135 5.04 13.38 0.62
C VAL A 135 3.70 12.64 0.57
N VAL A 136 3.50 11.66 1.44
CA VAL A 136 2.24 10.92 1.53
C VAL A 136 1.09 11.84 1.93
N ALA A 137 1.29 12.67 2.96
CA ALA A 137 0.24 13.59 3.44
C ALA A 137 -0.18 14.60 2.37
N ILE A 138 0.78 15.17 1.63
CA ILE A 138 0.51 16.12 0.54
C ILE A 138 -0.29 15.44 -0.57
N ILE A 139 0.14 14.24 -1.01
CA ILE A 139 -0.55 13.49 -2.06
C ILE A 139 -1.98 13.17 -1.63
N MET A 140 -2.19 12.66 -0.43
CA MET A 140 -3.53 12.35 0.09
C MET A 140 -4.41 13.60 0.20
N PHE A 141 -3.84 14.72 0.65
CA PHE A 141 -4.56 15.99 0.72
C PHE A 141 -4.98 16.48 -0.68
N LEU A 142 -4.09 16.41 -1.65
CA LEU A 142 -4.38 16.79 -3.03
C LEU A 142 -5.44 15.88 -3.68
N CYS A 143 -5.54 14.60 -3.27
CA CYS A 143 -6.55 13.68 -3.79
C CYS A 143 -7.96 13.93 -3.21
N PHE A 144 -8.08 14.66 -2.09
CA PHE A 144 -9.36 14.90 -1.43
C PHE A 144 -10.41 15.55 -2.35
N PRO A 145 -10.13 16.69 -3.04
CA PRO A 145 -11.12 17.34 -3.91
C PRO A 145 -11.55 16.42 -5.08
N PHE A 146 -10.66 15.58 -5.59
CA PHE A 146 -10.98 14.63 -6.65
C PHE A 146 -11.88 13.50 -6.15
N SER A 147 -11.67 13.04 -4.92
CA SER A 147 -12.57 12.07 -4.28
C SER A 147 -13.98 12.65 -4.13
N VAL A 148 -14.10 13.90 -3.68
CA VAL A 148 -15.39 14.59 -3.59
C VAL A 148 -16.00 14.76 -4.99
N GLY A 149 -15.22 15.19 -5.98
CA GLY A 149 -15.66 15.36 -7.36
C GLY A 149 -16.19 14.08 -7.99
N MET A 150 -15.55 12.92 -7.69
CA MET A 150 -16.03 11.62 -8.11
C MET A 150 -17.45 11.33 -7.64
N TYR A 151 -17.75 11.53 -6.36
CA TYR A 151 -19.08 11.25 -5.79
C TYR A 151 -20.15 12.29 -6.19
N LEU A 152 -19.76 13.50 -6.56
CA LEU A 152 -20.66 14.54 -7.03
C LEU A 152 -20.87 14.53 -8.55
N SER A 153 -20.18 13.67 -9.27
CA SER A 153 -20.27 13.58 -10.73
C SER A 153 -21.60 13.02 -11.17
N SER A 154 -22.17 13.61 -12.22
CA SER A 154 -23.39 13.14 -12.89
C SER A 154 -23.10 12.22 -14.08
N ASP A 155 -21.87 12.15 -14.56
CA ASP A 155 -21.43 11.34 -15.68
C ASP A 155 -20.41 10.29 -15.22
N LYS A 156 -20.56 9.05 -15.74
CA LYS A 156 -19.73 7.91 -15.33
C LYS A 156 -18.26 8.06 -15.72
N TYR A 157 -17.98 8.61 -16.90
CA TYR A 157 -16.60 8.75 -17.37
C TYR A 157 -15.89 9.86 -16.61
N TRP A 158 -16.62 10.93 -16.27
CA TRP A 158 -16.08 11.97 -15.43
C TRP A 158 -15.81 11.49 -14.01
N ALA A 159 -16.70 10.66 -13.44
CA ALA A 159 -16.46 10.03 -12.13
C ALA A 159 -15.23 9.13 -12.16
N LEU A 160 -15.04 8.31 -13.20
CA LEU A 160 -13.86 7.48 -13.37
C LEU A 160 -12.59 8.31 -13.56
N ALA A 161 -12.65 9.43 -14.30
CA ALA A 161 -11.52 10.35 -14.46
C ALA A 161 -11.13 10.99 -13.12
N MET A 162 -12.10 11.42 -12.31
CA MET A 162 -11.85 11.94 -10.96
C MET A 162 -11.27 10.87 -10.04
N PHE A 163 -11.59 9.59 -10.24
CA PHE A 163 -11.05 8.48 -9.44
C PHE A 163 -9.57 8.21 -9.71
N LEU A 164 -8.98 8.67 -10.80
CA LEU A 164 -7.57 8.43 -11.12
C LEU A 164 -6.62 8.89 -10.00
N LEU A 165 -6.80 10.11 -9.47
CA LEU A 165 -5.95 10.61 -8.40
C LEU A 165 -6.14 9.89 -7.06
N PRO A 166 -7.35 9.65 -6.56
CA PRO A 166 -7.55 8.79 -5.40
C PRO A 166 -6.96 7.39 -5.55
N ALA A 167 -7.07 6.77 -6.73
CA ALA A 167 -6.46 5.48 -7.00
C ALA A 167 -4.93 5.55 -6.97
N PHE A 168 -4.33 6.62 -7.48
CA PHE A 168 -2.89 6.89 -7.40
C PHE A 168 -2.40 6.93 -5.95
N ALA A 169 -3.17 7.53 -5.04
CA ALA A 169 -2.82 7.65 -3.62
C ALA A 169 -3.13 6.39 -2.80
N GLY A 170 -3.95 5.48 -3.30
CA GLY A 170 -4.57 4.40 -2.51
C GLY A 170 -3.63 3.53 -1.69
N ALA A 171 -2.47 3.17 -2.23
CA ALA A 171 -1.45 2.36 -1.56
C ALA A 171 -0.13 3.12 -1.30
N ALA A 172 -0.09 4.42 -1.60
CA ALA A 172 1.11 5.24 -1.57
C ALA A 172 1.76 5.35 -0.16
N TYR A 173 0.97 5.18 0.90
CA TYR A 173 1.44 5.30 2.29
C TYR A 173 2.21 4.06 2.79
N ILE A 174 2.02 2.88 2.19
CA ILE A 174 2.51 1.60 2.72
C ILE A 174 4.04 1.58 2.78
N GLY A 175 4.72 1.89 1.67
CA GLY A 175 6.19 1.88 1.60
C GLY A 175 6.84 2.84 2.60
N PRO A 176 6.54 4.16 2.53
CA PRO A 176 7.10 5.14 3.45
C PRO A 176 6.79 4.85 4.94
N ALA A 177 5.58 4.39 5.25
CA ALA A 177 5.20 4.06 6.63
C ALA A 177 5.99 2.87 7.18
N LEU A 178 6.18 1.81 6.37
CA LEU A 178 6.99 0.66 6.76
C LEU A 178 8.47 1.04 6.93
N ALA A 179 9.04 1.81 6.00
CA ALA A 179 10.42 2.30 6.09
C ALA A 179 10.64 3.12 7.37
N MET A 180 9.72 4.04 7.69
CA MET A 180 9.78 4.83 8.92
C MET A 180 9.65 3.96 10.17
N THR A 181 8.76 2.97 10.17
CA THR A 181 8.59 2.06 11.30
C THR A 181 9.84 1.22 11.55
N GLN A 182 10.47 0.71 10.47
CA GLN A 182 11.75 -0.01 10.56
C GLN A 182 12.86 0.86 11.13
N GLY A 183 12.91 2.14 10.77
CA GLY A 183 13.88 3.10 11.32
C GLY A 183 13.71 3.42 12.83
N LEU A 184 12.55 3.08 13.42
CA LEU A 184 12.29 3.26 14.86
C LEU A 184 12.76 2.08 15.72
N VAL A 185 13.12 0.96 15.12
CA VAL A 185 13.57 -0.25 15.81
C VAL A 185 15.07 -0.47 15.61
N THR A 186 15.71 -1.11 16.59
CA THR A 186 17.11 -1.50 16.48
C THR A 186 17.25 -2.84 15.74
N LEU A 187 18.44 -3.13 15.20
CA LEU A 187 18.77 -4.39 14.52
C LEU A 187 18.49 -5.68 15.34
N ARG A 188 18.20 -5.54 16.64
CA ARG A 188 17.85 -6.66 17.53
C ARG A 188 16.36 -6.97 17.57
N MET A 189 15.50 -6.11 17.01
CA MET A 189 14.04 -6.23 17.01
C MET A 189 13.51 -6.60 15.62
#